data_416477d6d19591ec04d491bceddcab91
#
_entry.id   416477d6d19591ec04d491bceddcab91
#
_cell.length_a   1.000
_cell.length_b   1.000
_cell.length_c   1.000
_cell.angle_alpha   90.00
_cell.angle_beta   90.00
_cell.angle_gamma   90.00
#
_symmetry.space_group_name_H-M   'P 1'
#
loop_
_entity.id
_entity.type
_entity.pdbx_description
1 polymer ?
#
loop_
_entity_poly.entity_id
_entity_poly.type
_entity_poly.pdbx_seq_one_letter_code
_entity_poly.pdbx_strand_id
1 'polypeptide(L)'
;MLIAGNWKMHKGPAETREFCARLRARLHRFEGADVIVCPPFPSLHDAVGLLAATEIGVFAQNSHWAKEGPYTGEVSPWMLKEMGVGGTLVAHSERRQLFGETDESAALRIEGSLDAGLHVIACVGETEGEREAGETENVIRRQVEAIKTVVEDENLERLAIAYEPVWAIGTGRTATPQQAEDAHKLIKRLLKVPVLYGGSVKSDNAEELLSQPHVDGALVGGASLDVESFAAICEAAVRS
;
A
#
# COMPACT_ATOMS: atom_id res chain seq x y z
N MET A 1 5.99 -11.03 6.47
CA MET A 1 6.14 -9.80 5.64
C MET A 1 4.87 -9.54 4.85
N LEU A 2 4.59 -8.28 4.48
CA LEU A 2 3.40 -7.89 3.70
C LEU A 2 3.81 -7.38 2.31
N ILE A 3 3.36 -8.03 1.24
CA ILE A 3 3.64 -7.63 -0.14
C ILE A 3 2.34 -7.22 -0.82
N ALA A 4 2.19 -5.92 -1.07
CA ALA A 4 1.00 -5.33 -1.68
C ALA A 4 1.29 -4.86 -3.11
N GLY A 5 0.52 -5.34 -4.08
CA GLY A 5 0.63 -4.97 -5.50
C GLY A 5 -0.35 -3.88 -5.88
N ASN A 6 0.09 -2.63 -5.96
CA ASN A 6 -0.72 -1.50 -6.41
C ASN A 6 -0.73 -1.44 -7.94
N TRP A 7 -1.86 -1.84 -8.56
CA TRP A 7 -2.00 -1.84 -10.01
C TRP A 7 -2.22 -0.44 -10.61
N LYS A 8 -2.42 0.56 -9.75
CA LYS A 8 -2.74 1.92 -10.20
C LYS A 8 -3.94 1.89 -11.17
N MET A 9 -3.94 2.70 -12.22
CA MET A 9 -5.01 2.72 -13.22
C MET A 9 -4.72 1.74 -14.38
N HIS A 10 -4.55 0.45 -14.04
CA HIS A 10 -4.34 -0.63 -15.00
C HIS A 10 -5.27 -1.80 -14.69
N LYS A 11 -5.50 -2.65 -15.70
CA LYS A 11 -6.29 -3.88 -15.66
C LYS A 11 -7.79 -3.62 -15.39
N GLY A 12 -8.54 -3.52 -16.48
CA GLY A 12 -9.99 -3.58 -16.43
C GLY A 12 -10.48 -4.97 -15.99
N PRO A 13 -11.82 -5.17 -15.84
CA PRO A 13 -12.38 -6.43 -15.34
C PRO A 13 -11.91 -7.69 -16.07
N ALA A 14 -11.79 -7.65 -17.40
CA ALA A 14 -11.36 -8.81 -18.19
C ALA A 14 -9.91 -9.21 -17.89
N GLU A 15 -8.99 -8.25 -17.89
CA GLU A 15 -7.58 -8.48 -17.57
C GLU A 15 -7.40 -8.89 -16.09
N THR A 16 -8.24 -8.36 -15.20
CA THR A 16 -8.25 -8.74 -13.78
C THR A 16 -8.60 -10.21 -13.59
N ARG A 17 -9.61 -10.71 -14.31
CA ARG A 17 -9.97 -12.13 -14.26
C ARG A 17 -8.84 -13.03 -14.70
N GLU A 18 -8.16 -12.70 -15.79
CA GLU A 18 -7.02 -13.45 -16.29
C GLU A 18 -5.85 -13.40 -15.28
N PHE A 19 -5.49 -12.21 -14.80
CA PHE A 19 -4.41 -12.02 -13.85
C PHE A 19 -4.64 -12.78 -12.54
N CYS A 20 -5.81 -12.64 -11.93
CA CYS A 20 -6.15 -13.30 -10.68
C CYS A 20 -6.15 -14.83 -10.80
N ALA A 21 -6.65 -15.37 -11.92
CA ALA A 21 -6.60 -16.80 -12.17
C ALA A 21 -5.16 -17.32 -12.25
N ARG A 22 -4.29 -16.62 -12.96
CA ARG A 22 -2.86 -16.95 -13.08
C ARG A 22 -2.14 -16.79 -11.75
N LEU A 23 -2.36 -15.67 -11.03
CA LEU A 23 -1.73 -15.40 -9.75
C LEU A 23 -2.10 -16.48 -8.70
N ARG A 24 -3.39 -16.83 -8.62
CA ARG A 24 -3.86 -17.91 -7.76
C ARG A 24 -3.17 -19.24 -8.04
N ALA A 25 -2.98 -19.59 -9.30
CA ALA A 25 -2.28 -20.82 -9.71
C ALA A 25 -0.77 -20.74 -9.36
N ARG A 26 -0.15 -19.58 -9.59
CA ARG A 26 1.30 -19.35 -9.37
C ARG A 26 1.67 -19.33 -7.90
N LEU A 27 0.83 -18.77 -7.04
CA LEU A 27 1.03 -18.70 -5.59
C LEU A 27 0.23 -19.77 -4.83
N HIS A 28 -0.20 -20.84 -5.51
CA HIS A 28 -0.87 -21.96 -4.84
C HIS A 28 0.06 -22.58 -3.79
N ARG A 29 -0.39 -22.63 -2.53
CA ARG A 29 0.41 -23.07 -1.35
C ARG A 29 1.66 -22.20 -1.07
N PHE A 30 1.67 -20.95 -1.53
CA PHE A 30 2.70 -20.01 -1.12
C PHE A 30 2.49 -19.66 0.37
N GLU A 31 3.56 -19.78 1.15
CA GLU A 31 3.60 -19.43 2.57
C GLU A 31 4.80 -18.54 2.85
N GLY A 32 4.74 -17.73 3.89
CA GLY A 32 5.87 -16.94 4.39
C GLY A 32 5.73 -15.43 4.21
N ALA A 33 4.75 -14.97 3.41
CA ALA A 33 4.38 -13.55 3.35
C ALA A 33 2.89 -13.39 3.07
N ASP A 34 2.31 -12.32 3.62
CA ASP A 34 0.95 -11.90 3.28
C ASP A 34 0.97 -11.20 1.91
N VAL A 35 0.15 -11.67 0.99
CA VAL A 35 0.08 -11.13 -0.37
C VAL A 35 -1.23 -10.39 -0.57
N ILE A 36 -1.16 -9.15 -1.08
CA ILE A 36 -2.32 -8.31 -1.36
C ILE A 36 -2.22 -7.79 -2.80
N VAL A 37 -3.37 -7.74 -3.49
CA VAL A 37 -3.51 -7.00 -4.74
C VAL A 37 -4.45 -5.81 -4.55
N CYS A 38 -4.10 -4.67 -5.16
CA CYS A 38 -4.90 -3.44 -5.09
C CYS A 38 -5.33 -3.04 -6.52
N PRO A 39 -6.41 -3.64 -7.05
CA PRO A 39 -6.95 -3.32 -8.36
C PRO A 39 -7.73 -1.99 -8.35
N PRO A 40 -7.97 -1.35 -9.51
CA PRO A 40 -8.86 -0.20 -9.62
C PRO A 40 -10.30 -0.58 -9.28
N PHE A 41 -11.12 0.38 -8.84
CA PHE A 41 -12.50 0.16 -8.38
C PHE A 41 -13.35 -0.73 -9.29
N PRO A 42 -13.36 -0.55 -10.65
CA PRO A 42 -14.18 -1.39 -11.53
C PRO A 42 -13.83 -2.87 -11.50
N SER A 43 -12.65 -3.21 -11.01
CA SER A 43 -12.08 -4.57 -10.99
C SER A 43 -12.14 -5.24 -9.62
N LEU A 44 -12.52 -4.51 -8.55
CA LEU A 44 -12.54 -5.03 -7.19
C LEU A 44 -13.46 -6.25 -7.04
N HIS A 45 -14.68 -6.18 -7.59
CA HIS A 45 -15.65 -7.28 -7.48
C HIS A 45 -15.12 -8.59 -8.08
N ASP A 46 -14.53 -8.52 -9.28
CA ASP A 46 -13.94 -9.68 -9.92
C ASP A 46 -12.74 -10.23 -9.12
N ALA A 47 -11.87 -9.36 -8.62
CA ALA A 47 -10.71 -9.78 -7.83
C ALA A 47 -11.14 -10.46 -6.52
N VAL A 48 -12.07 -9.88 -5.77
CA VAL A 48 -12.61 -10.47 -4.54
C VAL A 48 -13.18 -11.85 -4.80
N GLY A 49 -14.06 -12.01 -5.82
CA GLY A 49 -14.68 -13.28 -6.12
C GLY A 49 -13.68 -14.37 -6.54
N LEU A 50 -12.65 -14.02 -7.31
CA LEU A 50 -11.66 -14.98 -7.81
C LEU A 50 -10.63 -15.39 -6.78
N LEU A 51 -10.34 -14.52 -5.79
CA LEU A 51 -9.33 -14.76 -4.78
C LEU A 51 -9.92 -15.20 -3.42
N ALA A 52 -11.26 -15.24 -3.28
CA ALA A 52 -11.97 -15.55 -2.04
C ALA A 52 -11.56 -16.90 -1.37
N ALA A 53 -11.09 -17.87 -2.16
CA ALA A 53 -10.65 -19.18 -1.66
C ALA A 53 -9.12 -19.29 -1.57
N THR A 54 -8.43 -18.17 -1.42
CA THR A 54 -6.97 -18.09 -1.30
C THR A 54 -6.59 -17.20 -0.12
N GLU A 55 -5.32 -17.21 0.26
CA GLU A 55 -4.75 -16.28 1.25
C GLU A 55 -4.36 -14.91 0.63
N ILE A 56 -4.67 -14.66 -0.65
CA ILE A 56 -4.36 -13.40 -1.32
C ILE A 56 -5.44 -12.38 -0.99
N GLY A 57 -5.08 -11.33 -0.27
CA GLY A 57 -5.97 -10.22 0.08
C GLY A 57 -6.27 -9.31 -1.12
N VAL A 58 -7.44 -8.68 -1.09
CA VAL A 58 -7.83 -7.64 -2.06
C VAL A 58 -8.08 -6.33 -1.33
N PHE A 59 -7.31 -5.28 -1.66
CA PHE A 59 -7.46 -3.95 -1.10
C PHE A 59 -7.89 -2.96 -2.18
N ALA A 60 -8.64 -1.93 -1.78
CA ALA A 60 -8.92 -0.80 -2.66
C ALA A 60 -7.71 0.16 -2.75
N GLN A 61 -7.67 0.95 -3.82
CA GLN A 61 -6.61 1.96 -4.00
C GLN A 61 -6.88 3.29 -3.29
N ASN A 62 -8.11 3.46 -2.81
CA ASN A 62 -8.58 4.62 -2.05
C ASN A 62 -9.96 4.32 -1.45
N SER A 63 -10.42 5.18 -0.52
CA SER A 63 -11.79 5.21 -0.01
C SER A 63 -12.14 6.64 0.40
N HIS A 64 -13.43 6.95 0.48
CA HIS A 64 -13.91 8.15 1.17
C HIS A 64 -13.90 7.92 2.69
N TRP A 65 -14.13 8.95 3.49
CA TRP A 65 -14.24 8.83 4.96
C TRP A 65 -15.67 8.61 5.44
N ALA A 66 -16.67 9.07 4.69
CA ALA A 66 -18.06 8.98 5.10
C ALA A 66 -18.69 7.63 4.72
N LYS A 67 -19.62 7.18 5.55
CA LYS A 67 -20.40 5.96 5.31
C LYS A 67 -21.29 6.10 4.07
N GLU A 68 -21.96 7.23 3.93
CA GLU A 68 -22.85 7.56 2.82
C GLU A 68 -23.04 9.09 2.75
N GLY A 69 -23.58 9.62 1.66
CA GLY A 69 -23.89 11.04 1.56
C GLY A 69 -23.76 11.62 0.15
N PRO A 70 -23.83 12.95 0.02
CA PRO A 70 -23.76 13.66 -1.26
C PRO A 70 -22.31 13.80 -1.76
N TYR A 71 -21.66 12.68 -2.01
CA TYR A 71 -20.25 12.58 -2.45
C TYR A 71 -20.16 11.89 -3.80
N THR A 72 -20.77 12.47 -4.82
CA THR A 72 -20.86 11.89 -6.17
C THR A 72 -19.51 11.48 -6.71
N GLY A 73 -19.35 10.19 -7.03
CA GLY A 73 -18.11 9.60 -7.56
C GLY A 73 -17.15 9.01 -6.52
N GLU A 74 -17.38 9.28 -5.23
CA GLU A 74 -16.61 8.66 -4.14
C GLU A 74 -17.12 7.26 -3.79
N VAL A 75 -16.25 6.47 -3.16
CA VAL A 75 -16.55 5.10 -2.72
C VAL A 75 -16.40 5.01 -1.21
N SER A 76 -17.48 4.63 -0.54
CA SER A 76 -17.53 4.46 0.92
C SER A 76 -16.72 3.25 1.36
N PRO A 77 -15.94 3.34 2.48
CA PRO A 77 -15.26 2.18 3.04
C PRO A 77 -16.21 1.09 3.53
N TRP A 78 -17.45 1.42 3.94
CA TRP A 78 -18.48 0.44 4.29
C TRP A 78 -18.95 -0.35 3.06
N MET A 79 -19.11 0.32 1.89
CA MET A 79 -19.43 -0.37 0.63
C MET A 79 -18.30 -1.32 0.21
N LEU A 80 -17.04 -0.92 0.41
CA LEU A 80 -15.88 -1.77 0.17
C LEU A 80 -15.88 -3.00 1.09
N LYS A 81 -16.16 -2.82 2.38
CA LYS A 81 -16.27 -3.91 3.35
C LYS A 81 -17.37 -4.89 3.00
N GLU A 82 -18.56 -4.40 2.64
CA GLU A 82 -19.69 -5.21 2.21
C GLU A 82 -19.36 -6.04 0.95
N MET A 83 -18.56 -5.49 0.03
CA MET A 83 -18.08 -6.18 -1.15
C MET A 83 -17.09 -7.31 -0.82
N GLY A 84 -16.52 -7.37 0.39
CA GLY A 84 -15.49 -8.33 0.79
C GLY A 84 -14.06 -7.82 0.60
N VAL A 85 -13.87 -6.53 0.35
CA VAL A 85 -12.55 -5.89 0.30
C VAL A 85 -11.94 -5.88 1.71
N GLY A 86 -10.70 -6.34 1.86
CA GLY A 86 -10.04 -6.48 3.15
C GLY A 86 -9.45 -5.18 3.70
N GLY A 87 -9.13 -4.22 2.82
CA GLY A 87 -8.49 -2.97 3.21
C GLY A 87 -8.39 -1.95 2.09
N THR A 88 -7.68 -0.86 2.34
CA THR A 88 -7.48 0.22 1.37
C THR A 88 -6.10 0.87 1.47
N LEU A 89 -5.59 1.37 0.35
CA LEU A 89 -4.52 2.35 0.34
C LEU A 89 -5.11 3.73 0.67
N VAL A 90 -4.34 4.56 1.39
CA VAL A 90 -4.72 5.96 1.66
C VAL A 90 -3.52 6.86 1.43
N ALA A 91 -3.76 8.04 0.86
CA ALA A 91 -2.78 9.10 0.68
C ALA A 91 -1.56 8.73 -0.18
N HIS A 92 -1.71 7.79 -1.13
CA HIS A 92 -0.66 7.48 -2.11
C HIS A 92 -0.13 8.76 -2.76
N SER A 93 1.18 8.83 -3.01
CA SER A 93 1.84 10.04 -3.53
C SER A 93 1.18 10.64 -4.78
N GLU A 94 0.70 9.81 -5.70
CA GLU A 94 -0.07 10.27 -6.87
C GLU A 94 -1.35 11.01 -6.46
N ARG A 95 -2.04 10.57 -5.40
CA ARG A 95 -3.25 11.23 -4.93
C ARG A 95 -2.97 12.57 -4.26
N ARG A 96 -1.86 12.65 -3.52
CA ARG A 96 -1.38 13.92 -2.97
C ARG A 96 -1.02 14.92 -4.08
N GLN A 97 -0.28 14.47 -5.08
CA GLN A 97 0.23 15.35 -6.16
C GLN A 97 -0.82 15.73 -7.20
N LEU A 98 -1.68 14.79 -7.61
CA LEU A 98 -2.58 14.97 -8.76
C LEU A 98 -4.02 15.29 -8.35
N PHE A 99 -4.43 14.90 -7.13
CA PHE A 99 -5.82 15.01 -6.68
C PHE A 99 -5.96 15.84 -5.41
N GLY A 100 -4.87 16.48 -4.93
CA GLY A 100 -4.90 17.43 -3.83
C GLY A 100 -5.20 16.82 -2.46
N GLU A 101 -4.92 15.54 -2.24
CA GLU A 101 -5.04 14.94 -0.90
C GLU A 101 -4.01 15.55 0.05
N THR A 102 -4.49 15.98 1.23
CA THR A 102 -3.71 16.59 2.30
C THR A 102 -3.54 15.62 3.47
N ASP A 103 -2.73 15.99 4.46
CA ASP A 103 -2.58 15.19 5.67
C ASP A 103 -3.90 15.08 6.44
N GLU A 104 -4.73 16.14 6.45
CA GLU A 104 -6.06 16.16 7.07
C GLU A 104 -7.03 15.23 6.34
N SER A 105 -7.09 15.28 5.00
CA SER A 105 -7.97 14.41 4.23
C SER A 105 -7.52 12.95 4.30
N ALA A 106 -6.22 12.70 4.44
CA ALA A 106 -5.66 11.38 4.66
C ALA A 106 -6.08 10.83 6.04
N ALA A 107 -5.97 11.64 7.11
CA ALA A 107 -6.40 11.28 8.46
C ALA A 107 -7.88 10.87 8.48
N LEU A 108 -8.77 11.69 7.90
CA LEU A 108 -10.20 11.35 7.79
C LEU A 108 -10.46 10.03 7.05
N ARG A 109 -9.75 9.77 5.94
CA ARG A 109 -9.89 8.52 5.17
C ARG A 109 -9.40 7.32 5.96
N ILE A 110 -8.34 7.46 6.74
CA ILE A 110 -7.82 6.42 7.62
C ILE A 110 -8.86 6.10 8.69
N GLU A 111 -9.36 7.11 9.41
CA GLU A 111 -10.39 6.97 10.45
C GLU A 111 -11.62 6.23 9.90
N GLY A 112 -12.26 6.76 8.85
CA GLY A 112 -13.45 6.13 8.26
C GLY A 112 -13.22 4.71 7.74
N SER A 113 -12.01 4.39 7.27
CA SER A 113 -11.68 3.04 6.82
C SER A 113 -11.51 2.07 7.98
N LEU A 114 -10.85 2.50 9.07
CA LEU A 114 -10.70 1.72 10.29
C LEU A 114 -12.06 1.50 10.97
N ASP A 115 -12.92 2.52 11.02
CA ASP A 115 -14.29 2.44 11.54
C ASP A 115 -15.16 1.44 10.77
N ALA A 116 -14.97 1.36 9.45
CA ALA A 116 -15.64 0.36 8.62
C ALA A 116 -15.06 -1.07 8.82
N GLY A 117 -14.01 -1.23 9.60
CA GLY A 117 -13.34 -2.51 9.86
C GLY A 117 -12.43 -2.95 8.72
N LEU A 118 -11.92 -2.03 7.91
CA LEU A 118 -10.91 -2.29 6.90
C LEU A 118 -9.50 -2.22 7.50
N HIS A 119 -8.56 -2.94 6.89
CA HIS A 119 -7.14 -2.64 7.06
C HIS A 119 -6.75 -1.41 6.23
N VAL A 120 -5.73 -0.69 6.67
CA VAL A 120 -5.24 0.51 5.98
C VAL A 120 -3.74 0.40 5.73
N ILE A 121 -3.32 0.69 4.50
CA ILE A 121 -1.93 0.99 4.18
C ILE A 121 -1.87 2.50 3.89
N ALA A 122 -1.35 3.27 4.86
CA ALA A 122 -1.22 4.72 4.76
C ALA A 122 0.13 5.09 4.13
N CYS A 123 0.11 5.84 3.02
CA CYS A 123 1.32 6.24 2.31
C CYS A 123 1.86 7.56 2.86
N VAL A 124 3.16 7.58 3.14
CA VAL A 124 3.92 8.74 3.59
C VAL A 124 5.22 8.85 2.82
N GLY A 125 5.74 10.05 2.66
CA GLY A 125 7.03 10.25 2.01
C GLY A 125 7.20 11.66 1.48
N GLU A 126 8.45 12.01 1.23
CA GLU A 126 8.89 13.32 0.78
C GLU A 126 9.03 13.40 -0.74
N THR A 127 8.78 14.58 -1.28
CA THR A 127 9.07 14.96 -2.65
C THR A 127 10.58 15.18 -2.88
N GLU A 128 11.01 15.27 -4.15
CA GLU A 128 12.41 15.58 -4.49
C GLU A 128 12.86 16.91 -3.90
N GLY A 129 12.05 17.95 -4.01
CA GLY A 129 12.38 19.27 -3.47
C GLY A 129 12.50 19.28 -1.94
N GLU A 130 11.63 18.57 -1.22
CA GLU A 130 11.72 18.43 0.23
C GLU A 130 12.98 17.67 0.65
N ARG A 131 13.36 16.63 -0.12
CA ARG A 131 14.58 15.88 0.13
C ARG A 131 15.84 16.72 -0.11
N GLU A 132 15.91 17.45 -1.21
CA GLU A 132 17.02 18.36 -1.51
C GLU A 132 17.17 19.47 -0.48
N ALA A 133 16.05 19.92 0.10
CA ALA A 133 16.03 20.88 1.20
C ALA A 133 16.39 20.27 2.57
N GLY A 134 16.62 18.95 2.66
CA GLY A 134 16.91 18.25 3.92
C GLY A 134 15.70 18.06 4.84
N GLU A 135 14.46 18.18 4.31
CA GLU A 135 13.22 18.16 5.06
C GLU A 135 12.60 16.75 5.22
N THR A 136 13.25 15.68 4.78
CA THR A 136 12.74 14.31 4.82
C THR A 136 12.17 13.93 6.20
N GLU A 137 12.93 14.18 7.28
CA GLU A 137 12.48 13.86 8.65
C GLU A 137 11.25 14.68 9.05
N ASN A 138 11.23 15.97 8.75
CA ASN A 138 10.12 16.86 9.11
C ASN A 138 8.83 16.47 8.36
N VAL A 139 8.93 16.11 7.08
CA VAL A 139 7.80 15.65 6.26
C VAL A 139 7.23 14.35 6.80
N ILE A 140 8.09 13.33 7.01
CA ILE A 140 7.65 12.04 7.56
C ILE A 140 7.00 12.24 8.93
N ARG A 141 7.61 13.02 9.80
CA ARG A 141 7.07 13.31 11.14
C ARG A 141 5.70 13.95 11.06
N ARG A 142 5.53 15.01 10.27
CA ARG A 142 4.25 15.69 10.08
C ARG A 142 3.16 14.73 9.60
N GLN A 143 3.45 13.91 8.59
CA GLN A 143 2.50 12.97 8.01
C GLN A 143 2.13 11.85 9.00
N VAL A 144 3.10 11.29 9.71
CA VAL A 144 2.86 10.25 10.73
C VAL A 144 2.10 10.82 11.94
N GLU A 145 2.40 12.03 12.39
CA GLU A 145 1.63 12.66 13.48
C GLU A 145 0.18 12.90 13.08
N ALA A 146 -0.11 13.29 11.83
CA ALA A 146 -1.49 13.39 11.35
C ALA A 146 -2.22 12.03 11.40
N ILE A 147 -1.56 10.93 11.05
CA ILE A 147 -2.12 9.57 11.18
C ILE A 147 -2.42 9.25 12.65
N LYS A 148 -1.52 9.57 13.57
CA LYS A 148 -1.68 9.28 15.01
C LYS A 148 -2.87 10.00 15.65
N THR A 149 -3.29 11.14 15.10
CA THR A 149 -4.45 11.88 15.66
C THR A 149 -5.77 11.12 15.56
N VAL A 150 -5.85 10.12 14.66
CA VAL A 150 -7.10 9.41 14.31
C VAL A 150 -7.02 7.91 14.52
N VAL A 151 -5.87 7.38 14.92
CA VAL A 151 -5.70 5.93 15.13
C VAL A 151 -5.67 5.62 16.61
N GLU A 152 -6.64 4.86 17.07
CA GLU A 152 -6.71 4.32 18.43
C GLU A 152 -5.84 3.06 18.56
N ASP A 153 -5.37 2.75 19.77
CA ASP A 153 -4.47 1.62 20.04
C ASP A 153 -5.06 0.28 19.55
N GLU A 154 -6.38 0.10 19.65
CA GLU A 154 -7.08 -1.10 19.19
C GLU A 154 -7.08 -1.29 17.67
N ASN A 155 -6.80 -0.21 16.92
CA ASN A 155 -6.77 -0.19 15.46
C ASN A 155 -5.35 -0.34 14.89
N LEU A 156 -4.31 -0.31 15.73
CA LEU A 156 -2.92 -0.39 15.28
C LEU A 156 -2.60 -1.69 14.52
N GLU A 157 -3.24 -2.81 14.88
CA GLU A 157 -3.07 -4.08 14.18
C GLU A 157 -3.62 -4.08 12.75
N ARG A 158 -4.51 -3.14 12.42
CA ARG A 158 -5.11 -2.97 11.09
C ARG A 158 -4.45 -1.87 10.26
N LEU A 159 -3.37 -1.27 10.78
CA LEU A 159 -2.64 -0.20 10.11
C LEU A 159 -1.24 -0.66 9.72
N ALA A 160 -0.85 -0.39 8.49
CA ALA A 160 0.53 -0.38 8.03
C ALA A 160 0.85 0.98 7.40
N ILE A 161 2.13 1.37 7.39
CA ILE A 161 2.59 2.57 6.69
C ILE A 161 3.43 2.14 5.48
N ALA A 162 3.21 2.75 4.32
CA ALA A 162 4.09 2.61 3.17
C ALA A 162 4.94 3.88 3.03
N TYR A 163 6.25 3.72 3.15
CA TYR A 163 7.18 4.82 2.87
C TYR A 163 7.44 4.92 1.37
N GLU A 164 7.04 6.02 0.81
CA GLU A 164 7.21 6.36 -0.60
C GLU A 164 8.29 7.44 -0.77
N PRO A 165 9.54 7.09 -1.15
CA PRO A 165 10.50 8.09 -1.64
C PRO A 165 10.00 8.62 -2.99
N VAL A 166 9.16 9.70 -2.97
CA VAL A 166 8.40 10.15 -4.15
C VAL A 166 9.33 10.49 -5.32
N TRP A 167 10.52 10.98 -5.02
CA TRP A 167 11.59 11.26 -5.98
C TRP A 167 12.12 10.01 -6.72
N ALA A 168 11.84 8.81 -6.19
CA ALA A 168 12.25 7.53 -6.77
C ALA A 168 11.09 6.76 -7.43
N ILE A 169 9.84 7.27 -7.38
CA ILE A 169 8.68 6.59 -7.97
C ILE A 169 8.54 6.96 -9.43
N GLY A 170 8.64 5.97 -10.33
CA GLY A 170 8.44 6.18 -11.77
C GLY A 170 9.55 6.97 -12.48
N THR A 171 10.62 7.35 -11.78
CA THR A 171 11.74 8.14 -12.33
C THR A 171 12.90 7.29 -12.84
N GLY A 172 12.87 5.98 -12.59
CA GLY A 172 14.01 5.07 -12.84
C GLY A 172 15.10 5.12 -11.75
N ARG A 173 14.97 6.00 -10.77
CA ARG A 173 15.83 6.03 -9.56
C ARG A 173 15.29 5.05 -8.53
N THR A 174 16.17 4.56 -7.67
CA THR A 174 15.82 3.75 -6.50
C THR A 174 16.49 4.33 -5.27
N ALA A 175 15.80 4.35 -4.13
CA ALA A 175 16.49 4.63 -2.87
C ALA A 175 17.46 3.48 -2.58
N THR A 176 18.61 3.81 -1.96
CA THR A 176 19.51 2.77 -1.48
C THR A 176 18.83 2.01 -0.31
N PRO A 177 19.23 0.74 -0.05
CA PRO A 177 18.72 0.01 1.11
C PRO A 177 18.90 0.78 2.43
N GLN A 178 20.03 1.46 2.62
CA GLN A 178 20.28 2.29 3.80
C GLN A 178 19.31 3.48 3.90
N GLN A 179 18.97 4.14 2.78
CA GLN A 179 18.01 5.25 2.79
C GLN A 179 16.60 4.77 3.14
N ALA A 180 16.20 3.59 2.65
CA ALA A 180 14.95 2.94 3.02
C ALA A 180 14.96 2.61 4.53
N GLU A 181 16.01 1.95 5.01
CA GLU A 181 16.18 1.55 6.40
C GLU A 181 16.09 2.75 7.36
N ASP A 182 16.77 3.86 7.06
CA ASP A 182 16.76 5.06 7.89
C ASP A 182 15.35 5.67 8.00
N ALA A 183 14.62 5.77 6.90
CA ALA A 183 13.25 6.27 6.88
C ALA A 183 12.28 5.33 7.62
N HIS A 184 12.37 4.01 7.39
CA HIS A 184 11.56 3.01 8.07
C HIS A 184 11.80 3.02 9.58
N LYS A 185 13.05 3.10 10.01
CA LYS A 185 13.42 3.21 11.42
C LYS A 185 12.86 4.47 12.08
N LEU A 186 12.86 5.61 11.35
CA LEU A 186 12.23 6.84 11.82
C LEU A 186 10.73 6.64 12.01
N ILE A 187 10.03 6.09 11.00
CA ILE A 187 8.58 5.85 11.06
C ILE A 187 8.23 4.93 12.25
N LYS A 188 8.95 3.81 12.42
CA LYS A 188 8.74 2.89 13.54
C LYS A 188 8.98 3.49 14.93
N ARG A 189 9.84 4.51 15.04
CA ARG A 189 10.03 5.28 16.29
C ARG A 189 8.84 6.18 16.60
N LEU A 190 8.17 6.71 15.56
CA LEU A 190 7.01 7.59 15.68
C LEU A 190 5.73 6.81 15.94
N LEU A 191 5.56 5.67 15.26
CA LEU A 191 4.39 4.79 15.36
C LEU A 191 4.80 3.33 15.17
N LYS A 192 4.43 2.47 16.12
CA LYS A 192 4.80 1.03 16.13
C LYS A 192 3.83 0.20 15.29
N VAL A 193 3.97 0.29 13.96
CA VAL A 193 3.20 -0.49 12.98
C VAL A 193 4.14 -1.07 11.92
N PRO A 194 3.71 -2.07 11.13
CA PRO A 194 4.48 -2.51 9.97
C PRO A 194 4.76 -1.38 8.99
N VAL A 195 6.00 -1.32 8.47
CA VAL A 195 6.43 -0.31 7.50
C VAL A 195 6.88 -0.98 6.22
N LEU A 196 6.19 -0.65 5.12
CA LEU A 196 6.42 -1.18 3.79
C LEU A 196 7.27 -0.20 2.96
N TYR A 197 8.17 -0.72 2.15
CA TYR A 197 8.88 0.10 1.19
C TYR A 197 8.03 0.33 -0.06
N GLY A 198 7.71 1.59 -0.37
CA GLY A 198 6.85 2.03 -1.47
C GLY A 198 7.59 2.63 -2.68
N GLY A 199 8.91 2.51 -2.73
CA GLY A 199 9.70 2.91 -3.89
C GLY A 199 9.73 1.86 -4.99
N SER A 200 10.69 1.97 -5.91
CA SER A 200 10.83 1.02 -7.02
C SER A 200 11.36 -0.33 -6.54
N VAL A 201 10.48 -1.34 -6.51
CA VAL A 201 10.82 -2.74 -6.20
C VAL A 201 10.69 -3.58 -7.46
N LYS A 202 11.71 -4.41 -7.71
CA LYS A 202 11.78 -5.39 -8.80
C LYS A 202 12.33 -6.70 -8.24
N SER A 203 12.21 -7.78 -9.01
CA SER A 203 12.73 -9.10 -8.61
C SER A 203 14.25 -9.13 -8.35
N ASP A 204 15.00 -8.24 -8.97
CA ASP A 204 16.47 -8.17 -8.85
C ASP A 204 16.97 -7.37 -7.64
N ASN A 205 16.14 -6.52 -7.03
CA ASN A 205 16.50 -5.74 -5.84
C ASN A 205 15.64 -6.06 -4.60
N ALA A 206 14.63 -6.90 -4.73
CA ALA A 206 13.66 -7.17 -3.66
C ALA A 206 14.33 -7.80 -2.43
N GLU A 207 15.20 -8.81 -2.62
CA GLU A 207 15.86 -9.50 -1.51
C GLU A 207 16.74 -8.55 -0.68
N GLU A 208 17.53 -7.70 -1.32
CA GLU A 208 18.38 -6.72 -0.63
C GLU A 208 17.56 -5.68 0.15
N LEU A 209 16.46 -5.18 -0.43
CA LEU A 209 15.58 -4.20 0.22
C LEU A 209 14.79 -4.82 1.38
N LEU A 210 14.23 -6.01 1.18
CA LEU A 210 13.39 -6.68 2.17
C LEU A 210 14.19 -7.27 3.33
N SER A 211 15.50 -7.54 3.15
CA SER A 211 16.38 -7.99 4.23
C SER A 211 16.75 -6.90 5.24
N GLN A 212 16.37 -5.63 5.01
CA GLN A 212 16.66 -4.56 5.95
C GLN A 212 15.86 -4.72 7.26
N PRO A 213 16.46 -4.51 8.45
CA PRO A 213 15.85 -4.83 9.74
C PRO A 213 14.51 -4.14 10.05
N HIS A 214 14.27 -2.96 9.47
CA HIS A 214 13.03 -2.20 9.72
C HIS A 214 12.05 -2.21 8.53
N VAL A 215 12.33 -2.99 7.48
CA VAL A 215 11.44 -3.17 6.32
C VAL A 215 10.55 -4.40 6.54
N ASP A 216 9.25 -4.20 6.72
CA ASP A 216 8.28 -5.28 6.97
C ASP A 216 7.57 -5.77 5.71
N GLY A 217 7.97 -5.24 4.53
CA GLY A 217 7.40 -5.62 3.25
C GLY A 217 7.50 -4.55 2.19
N ALA A 218 6.68 -4.65 1.14
CA ALA A 218 6.70 -3.72 0.02
C ALA A 218 5.30 -3.35 -0.51
N LEU A 219 5.16 -2.09 -0.94
CA LEU A 219 4.06 -1.63 -1.79
C LEU A 219 4.59 -1.51 -3.22
N VAL A 220 4.29 -2.52 -4.04
CA VAL A 220 4.87 -2.72 -5.37
C VAL A 220 3.98 -2.07 -6.43
N GLY A 221 4.54 -1.19 -7.25
CA GLY A 221 3.83 -0.57 -8.39
C GLY A 221 3.94 -1.42 -9.66
N GLY A 222 4.63 -0.92 -10.69
CA GLY A 222 4.68 -1.50 -12.04
C GLY A 222 5.02 -2.99 -12.12
N ALA A 223 5.94 -3.49 -11.27
CA ALA A 223 6.29 -4.91 -11.23
C ALA A 223 5.12 -5.81 -10.77
N SER A 224 4.09 -5.25 -10.10
CA SER A 224 2.89 -6.00 -9.73
C SER A 224 1.89 -6.22 -10.89
N LEU A 225 2.15 -5.63 -12.04
CA LEU A 225 1.30 -5.78 -13.23
C LEU A 225 1.58 -7.07 -14.03
N ASP A 226 2.69 -7.72 -13.76
CA ASP A 226 3.05 -9.02 -14.33
C ASP A 226 3.07 -10.09 -13.22
N VAL A 227 2.43 -11.24 -13.48
CA VAL A 227 2.26 -12.31 -12.49
C VAL A 227 3.59 -12.88 -12.04
N GLU A 228 4.51 -13.13 -12.99
CA GLU A 228 5.80 -13.76 -12.66
C GLU A 228 6.71 -12.80 -11.91
N SER A 229 6.76 -11.54 -12.32
CA SER A 229 7.51 -10.49 -11.63
C SER A 229 7.00 -10.28 -10.20
N PHE A 230 5.68 -10.24 -10.01
CA PHE A 230 5.08 -10.06 -8.68
C PHE A 230 5.30 -11.28 -7.79
N ALA A 231 5.11 -12.49 -8.32
CA ALA A 231 5.38 -13.72 -7.58
C ALA A 231 6.87 -13.84 -7.16
N ALA A 232 7.79 -13.45 -8.03
CA ALA A 232 9.22 -13.46 -7.70
C ALA A 232 9.55 -12.50 -6.55
N ILE A 233 8.88 -11.34 -6.46
CA ILE A 233 9.03 -10.40 -5.33
C ILE A 233 8.45 -11.02 -4.05
N CYS A 234 7.29 -11.68 -4.11
CA CYS A 234 6.72 -12.40 -2.97
C CYS A 234 7.67 -13.51 -2.48
N GLU A 235 8.28 -14.26 -3.37
CA GLU A 235 9.24 -15.32 -3.03
C GLU A 235 10.55 -14.76 -2.42
N ALA A 236 11.00 -13.58 -2.86
CA ALA A 236 12.16 -12.91 -2.27
C ALA A 236 11.90 -12.52 -0.79
N ALA A 237 10.66 -12.16 -0.45
CA ALA A 237 10.26 -11.81 0.92
C ALA A 237 10.36 -12.98 1.92
N VAL A 238 10.45 -14.22 1.45
CA VAL A 238 10.61 -15.42 2.32
C VAL A 238 12.08 -15.74 2.57
N ARG A 239 12.99 -15.23 1.73
CA ARG A 239 14.44 -15.51 1.81
C ARG A 239 15.21 -14.44 2.59
N SER A 240 14.55 -13.29 2.83
CA SER A 240 15.14 -12.10 3.45
C SER A 240 15.11 -12.13 5.01
#